data_891e98d8d36241bb98d312520bea43f3
#
_entry.id   891e98d8d36241bb98d312520bea43f3
#
_cell.length_a   1.000
_cell.length_b   1.000
_cell.length_c   1.000
_cell.angle_alpha   90.00
_cell.angle_beta   90.00
_cell.angle_gamma   90.00
#
_symmetry.space_group_name_H-M   'P 1'
#
loop_
_entity.id
_entity.type
_entity.pdbx_description
1 polymer ?
#
loop_
_entity_poly.entity_id
_entity_poly.type
_entity_poly.pdbx_seq_one_letter_code
_entity_poly.pdbx_strand_id
1 'polypeptide(L)'
;MLGEKGGTPVCGIIGYTGENNAEEILLQGLRALEYRGYDSAGTTVFDKSGKPVTVKCRGRVENLAQKAAKKEISGTCGIGHTRWATHGAPEEKNAHPHASRSLTLVHNGIIDNCVELKKELENDGYEFVSDTDTECAAHLIDREYRRLSSPVKAIYSA
;
A
#
# COMPACT_ATOMS: atom_id res chain seq x y z
N MET A 1 -26.36 -22.42 15.90
CA MET A 1 -24.88 -22.28 15.66
C MET A 1 -24.67 -22.34 14.16
N LEU A 2 -24.56 -21.17 13.53
CA LEU A 2 -24.19 -21.06 12.12
C LEU A 2 -22.67 -21.08 12.08
N GLY A 3 -22.12 -22.17 11.52
CA GLY A 3 -20.66 -22.32 11.37
C GLY A 3 -20.09 -21.21 10.52
N GLU A 4 -19.12 -20.49 11.05
CA GLU A 4 -18.28 -19.58 10.32
C GLU A 4 -17.60 -20.34 9.17
N LYS A 5 -18.03 -20.08 7.95
CA LYS A 5 -17.25 -20.47 6.78
C LYS A 5 -16.00 -19.60 6.78
N GLY A 6 -14.94 -20.11 7.42
CA GLY A 6 -13.62 -19.50 7.41
C GLY A 6 -13.10 -19.46 5.99
N GLY A 7 -13.34 -18.37 5.27
CA GLY A 7 -12.63 -18.06 4.03
C GLY A 7 -11.14 -17.90 4.34
N THR A 8 -10.27 -18.36 3.44
CA THR A 8 -8.84 -18.11 3.56
C THR A 8 -8.61 -16.61 3.68
N PRO A 9 -7.91 -16.12 4.74
CA PRO A 9 -7.65 -14.70 4.91
C PRO A 9 -6.91 -14.14 3.68
N VAL A 10 -7.38 -13.03 3.15
CA VAL A 10 -6.81 -12.40 1.95
C VAL A 10 -6.80 -10.90 2.14
N CYS A 11 -5.71 -10.25 1.81
CA CYS A 11 -5.56 -8.79 1.82
C CYS A 11 -6.64 -8.11 0.96
N GLY A 12 -7.03 -6.89 1.33
CA GLY A 12 -7.96 -6.05 0.59
C GLY A 12 -7.26 -4.85 -0.02
N ILE A 13 -7.59 -4.54 -1.28
CA ILE A 13 -7.11 -3.35 -1.99
C ILE A 13 -8.31 -2.50 -2.37
N ILE A 14 -8.15 -1.18 -2.24
CA ILE A 14 -9.07 -0.19 -2.77
C ILE A 14 -8.30 0.94 -3.43
N GLY A 15 -8.81 1.46 -4.53
CA GLY A 15 -8.35 2.68 -5.18
C GLY A 15 -9.52 3.61 -5.48
N TYR A 16 -9.29 4.90 -5.40
CA TYR A 16 -10.27 5.91 -5.74
C TYR A 16 -9.63 7.08 -6.49
N THR A 17 -10.34 7.55 -7.50
CA THR A 17 -10.11 8.84 -8.12
C THR A 17 -11.47 9.43 -8.50
N GLY A 18 -11.72 10.69 -8.19
CA GLY A 18 -13.02 11.32 -8.42
C GLY A 18 -13.10 12.73 -7.87
N GLU A 19 -14.29 13.16 -7.45
CA GLU A 19 -14.53 14.54 -6.97
C GLU A 19 -14.62 14.64 -5.45
N ASN A 20 -14.89 13.52 -4.76
CA ASN A 20 -15.07 13.48 -3.32
C ASN A 20 -13.76 13.29 -2.56
N ASN A 21 -13.80 13.44 -1.24
CA ASN A 21 -12.65 13.18 -0.38
C ASN A 21 -12.24 11.69 -0.47
N ALA A 22 -11.05 11.43 -1.01
CA ALA A 22 -10.55 10.07 -1.22
C ALA A 22 -10.38 9.32 0.10
N GLU A 23 -9.89 9.96 1.17
CA GLU A 23 -9.63 9.29 2.45
C GLU A 23 -10.91 8.65 3.03
N GLU A 24 -12.03 9.38 3.01
CA GLU A 24 -13.31 8.85 3.52
C GLU A 24 -13.78 7.62 2.73
N ILE A 25 -13.67 7.68 1.40
CA ILE A 25 -14.06 6.58 0.50
C ILE A 25 -13.15 5.37 0.69
N LEU A 26 -11.84 5.59 0.81
CA LEU A 26 -10.87 4.53 1.06
C LEU A 26 -11.15 3.84 2.40
N LEU A 27 -11.37 4.61 3.47
CA LEU A 27 -11.70 4.06 4.80
C LEU A 27 -13.01 3.25 4.78
N GLN A 28 -14.04 3.72 4.07
CA GLN A 28 -15.30 2.96 3.92
C GLN A 28 -15.07 1.65 3.18
N GLY A 29 -14.34 1.67 2.08
CA GLY A 29 -14.01 0.46 1.32
C GLY A 29 -13.14 -0.53 2.09
N LEU A 30 -12.15 -0.04 2.83
CA LEU A 30 -11.30 -0.89 3.67
C LEU A 30 -12.11 -1.55 4.82
N ARG A 31 -13.06 -0.83 5.44
CA ARG A 31 -13.99 -1.43 6.42
C ARG A 31 -14.79 -2.58 5.82
N ALA A 32 -15.28 -2.41 4.58
CA ALA A 32 -16.02 -3.46 3.88
C ALA A 32 -15.15 -4.68 3.53
N LEU A 33 -13.82 -4.50 3.42
CA LEU A 33 -12.86 -5.57 3.11
C LEU A 33 -12.22 -6.20 4.37
N GLU A 34 -12.41 -5.61 5.55
CA GLU A 34 -11.73 -6.01 6.80
C GLU A 34 -12.06 -7.44 7.24
N TYR A 35 -13.23 -7.98 6.86
CA TYR A 35 -13.60 -9.37 7.14
C TYR A 35 -12.64 -10.40 6.53
N ARG A 36 -11.83 -9.98 5.55
CA ARG A 36 -10.84 -10.82 4.85
C ARG A 36 -9.52 -10.94 5.61
N GLY A 37 -9.20 -9.99 6.48
CA GLY A 37 -7.97 -9.95 7.26
C GLY A 37 -7.60 -8.52 7.68
N TYR A 38 -6.98 -8.38 8.86
CA TYR A 38 -6.70 -7.07 9.46
C TYR A 38 -5.55 -7.11 10.47
N ASP A 39 -4.35 -7.46 10.06
CA ASP A 39 -3.19 -7.29 10.95
C ASP A 39 -2.64 -5.86 10.91
N SER A 40 -2.82 -5.22 9.78
CA SER A 40 -2.44 -3.82 9.55
C SER A 40 -3.24 -3.23 8.40
N ALA A 41 -3.31 -1.91 8.35
CA ALA A 41 -3.98 -1.17 7.29
C ALA A 41 -3.26 0.14 6.99
N GLY A 42 -3.49 0.68 5.79
CA GLY A 42 -2.99 2.00 5.44
C GLY A 42 -3.63 2.57 4.19
N THR A 43 -3.51 3.89 4.08
CA THR A 43 -3.95 4.68 2.94
C THR A 43 -2.83 5.62 2.49
N THR A 44 -2.83 5.94 1.21
CA THR A 44 -2.11 7.09 0.66
C THR A 44 -3.09 7.90 -0.17
N VAL A 45 -3.22 9.17 0.14
CA VAL A 45 -4.03 10.14 -0.61
C VAL A 45 -3.11 11.21 -1.17
N PHE A 46 -3.29 11.55 -2.42
CA PHE A 46 -2.59 12.66 -3.05
C PHE A 46 -3.38 13.96 -2.81
N ASP A 47 -2.75 14.91 -2.16
CA ASP A 47 -3.34 16.22 -1.91
C ASP A 47 -3.48 17.04 -3.22
N LYS A 48 -4.06 18.24 -3.14
CA LYS A 48 -4.30 19.11 -4.30
C LYS A 48 -3.00 19.54 -5.02
N SER A 49 -1.86 19.43 -4.36
CA SER A 49 -0.55 19.72 -4.95
C SER A 49 0.10 18.49 -5.60
N GLY A 50 -0.56 17.32 -5.50
CA GLY A 50 -0.02 16.03 -5.95
C GLY A 50 0.93 15.38 -4.94
N LYS A 51 1.05 15.91 -3.73
CA LYS A 51 1.91 15.33 -2.70
C LYS A 51 1.21 14.16 -2.01
N PRO A 52 1.87 12.99 -1.87
CA PRO A 52 1.31 11.86 -1.17
C PRO A 52 1.31 12.08 0.35
N VAL A 53 0.16 11.86 0.97
CA VAL A 53 -0.01 11.80 2.42
C VAL A 53 -0.35 10.35 2.80
N THR A 54 0.58 9.67 3.44
CA THR A 54 0.42 8.27 3.84
C THR A 54 0.13 8.15 5.33
N VAL A 55 -0.84 7.32 5.66
CA VAL A 55 -1.15 6.89 7.03
C VAL A 55 -1.17 5.38 7.07
N LYS A 56 -0.49 4.83 8.06
CA LYS A 56 -0.42 3.40 8.31
C LYS A 56 -0.72 3.11 9.77
N CYS A 57 -1.26 1.94 10.07
CA CYS A 57 -1.43 1.47 11.43
C CYS A 57 -1.32 -0.06 11.52
N ARG A 58 -1.00 -0.54 12.69
CA ARG A 58 -1.21 -1.92 13.08
C ARG A 58 -2.66 -2.11 13.52
N GLY A 59 -3.24 -3.26 13.18
CA GLY A 59 -4.58 -3.64 13.59
C GLY A 59 -5.66 -3.14 12.64
N ARG A 60 -6.83 -2.85 13.19
CA ARG A 60 -8.07 -2.60 12.44
C ARG A 60 -8.11 -1.27 11.72
N VAL A 61 -8.97 -1.18 10.70
CA VAL A 61 -9.24 0.04 9.92
C VAL A 61 -9.71 1.20 10.81
N GLU A 62 -10.35 0.90 11.95
CA GLU A 62 -10.75 1.93 12.91
C GLU A 62 -9.54 2.66 13.52
N ASN A 63 -8.43 1.94 13.80
CA ASN A 63 -7.19 2.55 14.26
C ASN A 63 -6.58 3.47 13.18
N LEU A 64 -6.70 3.04 11.91
CA LEU A 64 -6.29 3.84 10.76
C LEU A 64 -7.11 5.13 10.68
N ALA A 65 -8.44 5.04 10.79
CA ALA A 65 -9.34 6.19 10.74
C ALA A 65 -9.05 7.22 11.84
N GLN A 66 -8.82 6.76 13.09
CA GLN A 66 -8.44 7.65 14.19
C GLN A 66 -7.09 8.34 13.96
N LYS A 67 -6.16 7.66 13.30
CA LYS A 67 -4.84 8.21 12.97
C LYS A 67 -4.91 9.21 11.81
N ALA A 68 -5.72 8.90 10.78
CA ALA A 68 -5.97 9.74 9.64
C ALA A 68 -6.68 11.05 10.02
N ALA A 69 -7.67 10.99 10.91
CA ALA A 69 -8.40 12.16 11.40
C ALA A 69 -7.50 13.23 12.03
N LYS A 70 -6.32 12.85 12.54
CA LYS A 70 -5.34 13.80 13.11
C LYS A 70 -4.49 14.52 12.06
N LYS A 71 -4.57 14.13 10.78
CA LYS A 71 -3.70 14.64 9.71
C LYS A 71 -4.38 15.56 8.71
N GLU A 72 -5.70 15.83 8.87
CA GLU A 72 -6.48 16.68 7.95
C GLU A 72 -6.23 16.34 6.46
N ILE A 73 -6.33 15.05 6.13
CA ILE A 73 -6.04 14.56 4.78
C ILE A 73 -7.14 15.04 3.81
N SER A 74 -6.74 15.73 2.77
CA SER A 74 -7.64 16.25 1.75
C SER A 74 -7.09 16.00 0.35
N GLY A 75 -7.81 15.21 -0.42
CA GLY A 75 -7.45 14.88 -1.80
C GLY A 75 -8.54 14.05 -2.45
N THR A 76 -8.47 13.93 -3.77
CA THR A 76 -9.49 13.27 -4.59
C THR A 76 -9.00 12.01 -5.28
N CYS A 77 -7.74 11.62 -5.03
CA CYS A 77 -7.12 10.42 -5.57
C CYS A 77 -6.33 9.71 -4.46
N GLY A 78 -6.46 8.41 -4.36
CA GLY A 78 -5.71 7.64 -3.37
C GLY A 78 -5.88 6.14 -3.51
N ILE A 79 -5.07 5.41 -2.72
CA ILE A 79 -5.08 3.96 -2.61
C ILE A 79 -5.07 3.54 -1.16
N GLY A 80 -5.65 2.38 -0.87
CA GLY A 80 -5.70 1.82 0.47
C GLY A 80 -5.58 0.30 0.47
N HIS A 81 -5.18 -0.24 1.62
CA HIS A 81 -4.92 -1.65 1.79
C HIS A 81 -5.22 -2.13 3.21
N THR A 82 -5.85 -3.30 3.34
CA THR A 82 -5.87 -4.11 4.57
C THR A 82 -4.98 -5.31 4.37
N ARG A 83 -4.00 -5.48 5.25
CA ARG A 83 -3.00 -6.54 5.15
C ARG A 83 -3.37 -7.71 6.05
N TRP A 84 -3.11 -8.92 5.53
CA TRP A 84 -2.91 -10.12 6.31
C TRP A 84 -1.48 -10.58 6.09
N ALA A 85 -0.66 -10.55 7.15
CA ALA A 85 0.77 -10.80 7.05
C ALA A 85 1.05 -12.24 6.62
N THR A 86 1.68 -12.37 5.45
CA THR A 86 2.31 -13.61 4.98
C THR A 86 3.83 -13.52 5.09
N HIS A 87 4.39 -12.32 4.93
CA HIS A 87 5.82 -12.00 5.03
C HIS A 87 6.02 -10.73 5.86
N GLY A 88 6.99 -10.76 6.78
CA GLY A 88 7.26 -9.67 7.70
C GLY A 88 6.28 -9.58 8.88
N ALA A 89 6.76 -9.10 10.03
CA ALA A 89 5.95 -8.93 11.22
C ALA A 89 4.77 -7.95 10.99
N PRO A 90 3.67 -8.06 11.75
CA PRO A 90 2.56 -7.11 11.68
C PRO A 90 2.92 -5.78 12.35
N GLU A 91 3.89 -5.09 11.76
CA GLU A 91 4.39 -3.79 12.17
C GLU A 91 3.92 -2.70 11.21
N GLU A 92 3.88 -1.47 11.69
CA GLU A 92 3.43 -0.33 10.89
C GLU A 92 4.29 -0.10 9.64
N LYS A 93 5.62 -0.30 9.74
CA LYS A 93 6.53 -0.19 8.59
C LYS A 93 6.18 -1.15 7.46
N ASN A 94 5.65 -2.33 7.81
CA ASN A 94 5.28 -3.40 6.88
C ASN A 94 3.84 -3.27 6.36
N ALA A 95 3.03 -2.34 6.89
CA ALA A 95 1.73 -2.04 6.33
C ALA A 95 1.85 -1.37 4.96
N HIS A 96 0.93 -1.71 4.06
CA HIS A 96 0.81 -1.01 2.78
C HIS A 96 0.06 0.33 2.96
N PRO A 97 0.18 1.27 2.03
CA PRO A 97 0.99 1.29 0.80
C PRO A 97 2.49 1.45 1.04
N HIS A 98 3.33 0.98 0.09
CA HIS A 98 4.76 1.25 0.04
C HIS A 98 5.06 2.34 -0.98
N ALA A 99 5.92 3.27 -0.60
CA ALA A 99 6.31 4.38 -1.45
C ALA A 99 7.72 4.18 -2.03
N SER A 100 7.92 4.66 -3.24
CA SER A 100 9.22 4.94 -3.82
C SER A 100 9.31 6.43 -4.18
N ARG A 101 10.36 6.85 -4.88
CA ARG A 101 10.60 8.28 -5.15
C ARG A 101 9.47 8.93 -5.96
N SER A 102 8.88 8.21 -6.93
CA SER A 102 7.91 8.74 -7.89
C SER A 102 6.51 8.11 -7.79
N LEU A 103 6.33 7.09 -6.96
CA LEU A 103 5.08 6.35 -6.89
C LEU A 103 4.79 5.78 -5.51
N THR A 104 3.54 5.36 -5.35
CA THR A 104 3.09 4.58 -4.20
C THR A 104 2.36 3.34 -4.69
N LEU A 105 2.61 2.19 -4.05
CA LEU A 105 2.13 0.89 -4.49
C LEU A 105 1.40 0.14 -3.38
N VAL A 106 0.31 -0.53 -3.74
CA VAL A 106 -0.31 -1.62 -2.98
C VAL A 106 -0.28 -2.89 -3.81
N HIS A 107 -0.08 -4.03 -3.17
CA HIS A 107 0.07 -5.30 -3.87
C HIS A 107 -0.48 -6.44 -3.03
N ASN A 108 -1.15 -7.37 -3.68
CA ASN A 108 -1.56 -8.66 -3.14
C ASN A 108 -0.87 -9.75 -3.95
N GLY A 109 0.19 -10.32 -3.41
CA GLY A 109 0.99 -11.36 -4.08
C GLY A 109 2.32 -11.56 -3.39
N ILE A 110 3.21 -12.27 -4.05
CA ILE A 110 4.57 -12.58 -3.60
C ILE A 110 5.53 -12.27 -4.75
N ILE A 111 6.64 -11.62 -4.44
CA ILE A 111 7.76 -11.38 -5.37
C ILE A 111 8.85 -12.40 -5.04
N ASP A 112 8.91 -13.47 -5.80
CA ASP A 112 9.77 -14.64 -5.52
C ASP A 112 11.25 -14.29 -5.47
N ASN A 113 11.71 -13.38 -6.31
CA ASN A 113 13.12 -12.97 -6.44
C ASN A 113 13.42 -11.66 -5.69
N CYS A 114 12.64 -11.32 -4.66
CA CYS A 114 12.80 -10.04 -3.96
C CYS A 114 14.17 -9.89 -3.28
N VAL A 115 14.81 -10.98 -2.88
CA VAL A 115 16.14 -10.94 -2.23
C VAL A 115 17.23 -10.48 -3.21
N GLU A 116 17.20 -10.97 -4.42
CA GLU A 116 18.11 -10.58 -5.50
C GLU A 116 17.85 -9.14 -5.94
N LEU A 117 16.58 -8.82 -6.19
CA LEU A 117 16.14 -7.47 -6.57
C LEU A 117 16.51 -6.43 -5.52
N LYS A 118 16.38 -6.75 -4.25
CA LYS A 118 16.74 -5.84 -3.15
C LYS A 118 18.21 -5.46 -3.23
N LYS A 119 19.11 -6.42 -3.42
CA LYS A 119 20.54 -6.16 -3.55
C LYS A 119 20.89 -5.28 -4.75
N GLU A 120 20.25 -5.50 -5.89
CA GLU A 120 20.41 -4.66 -7.08
C GLU A 120 19.94 -3.22 -6.82
N LEU A 121 18.75 -3.08 -6.24
CA LEU A 121 18.15 -1.77 -5.96
C LEU A 121 18.92 -0.99 -4.89
N GLU A 122 19.47 -1.67 -3.87
CA GLU A 122 20.37 -1.06 -2.89
C GLU A 122 21.65 -0.51 -3.56
N ASN A 123 22.22 -1.26 -4.52
CA ASN A 123 23.36 -0.79 -5.32
C ASN A 123 23.00 0.40 -6.22
N ASP A 124 21.74 0.51 -6.65
CA ASP A 124 21.20 1.66 -7.40
C ASP A 124 20.80 2.84 -6.48
N GLY A 125 21.08 2.73 -5.17
CA GLY A 125 20.85 3.78 -4.18
C GLY A 125 19.40 3.88 -3.68
N TYR A 126 18.63 2.78 -3.74
CA TYR A 126 17.33 2.71 -3.07
C TYR A 126 17.49 2.28 -1.62
N GLU A 127 16.77 2.95 -0.72
CA GLU A 127 16.76 2.63 0.71
C GLU A 127 15.47 1.89 1.05
N PHE A 128 15.58 0.76 1.74
CA PHE A 128 14.45 -0.05 2.18
C PHE A 128 14.11 0.26 3.63
N VAL A 129 12.84 0.55 3.90
CA VAL A 129 12.32 0.87 5.24
C VAL A 129 11.42 -0.21 5.80
N SER A 130 11.01 -1.17 4.97
CA SER A 130 10.18 -2.30 5.37
C SER A 130 10.85 -3.65 5.10
N ASP A 131 10.24 -4.70 5.62
CA ASP A 131 10.66 -6.09 5.39
C ASP A 131 9.79 -6.77 4.33
N THR A 132 8.99 -6.00 3.56
CA THR A 132 8.06 -6.56 2.58
C THR A 132 8.68 -6.65 1.19
N ASP A 133 8.29 -7.67 0.46
CA ASP A 133 8.64 -7.86 -0.95
C ASP A 133 8.01 -6.78 -1.86
N THR A 134 6.86 -6.23 -1.46
CA THR A 134 6.18 -5.17 -2.21
C THR A 134 7.00 -3.89 -2.31
N GLU A 135 7.85 -3.59 -1.34
CA GLU A 135 8.76 -2.43 -1.43
C GLU A 135 9.79 -2.63 -2.56
N CYS A 136 10.24 -3.86 -2.80
CA CYS A 136 11.08 -4.18 -3.96
C CYS A 136 10.35 -3.86 -5.27
N ALA A 137 9.08 -4.27 -5.39
CA ALA A 137 8.28 -3.97 -6.58
C ALA A 137 8.09 -2.44 -6.76
N ALA A 138 7.85 -1.69 -5.69
CA ALA A 138 7.71 -0.24 -5.76
C ALA A 138 9.01 0.42 -6.27
N HIS A 139 10.15 0.00 -5.77
CA HIS A 139 11.45 0.53 -6.20
C HIS A 139 11.81 0.11 -7.62
N LEU A 140 11.51 -1.14 -8.01
CA LEU A 140 11.73 -1.61 -9.37
C LEU A 140 10.92 -0.82 -10.40
N ILE A 141 9.62 -0.62 -10.15
CA ILE A 141 8.76 0.17 -11.02
C ILE A 141 9.24 1.63 -11.10
N ASP A 142 9.69 2.22 -9.98
CA ASP A 142 10.24 3.58 -9.95
C ASP A 142 11.52 3.68 -10.80
N ARG A 143 12.43 2.70 -10.70
CA ARG A 143 13.64 2.61 -11.52
C ARG A 143 13.29 2.62 -13.01
N GLU A 144 12.36 1.75 -13.40
CA GLU A 144 11.91 1.65 -14.79
C GLU A 144 11.16 2.91 -15.26
N TYR A 145 10.37 3.52 -14.37
CA TYR A 145 9.70 4.77 -14.70
C TYR A 145 10.69 5.92 -14.98
N ARG A 146 11.73 6.03 -14.19
CA ARG A 146 12.78 7.04 -14.42
C ARG A 146 13.54 6.80 -15.72
N ARG A 147 13.68 5.54 -16.13
CA ARG A 147 14.32 5.15 -17.39
C ARG A 147 13.43 5.38 -18.61
N LEU A 148 12.15 5.03 -18.51
CA LEU A 148 11.22 4.96 -19.65
C LEU A 148 10.28 6.18 -19.76
N SER A 149 10.18 7.01 -18.73
CA SER A 149 9.28 8.18 -18.62
C SER A 149 7.81 7.87 -18.97
N SER A 150 7.39 6.62 -18.75
CA SER A 150 6.04 6.14 -19.03
C SER A 150 5.60 5.16 -17.95
N PRO A 151 4.55 5.47 -17.17
CA PRO A 151 4.07 4.58 -16.11
C PRO A 151 3.70 3.19 -16.63
N VAL A 152 2.99 3.14 -17.75
CA VAL A 152 2.54 1.88 -18.35
C VAL A 152 3.73 1.02 -18.77
N LYS A 153 4.70 1.60 -19.48
CA LYS A 153 5.91 0.87 -19.89
C LYS A 153 6.75 0.43 -18.69
N ALA A 154 6.83 1.25 -17.63
CA ALA A 154 7.55 0.92 -16.42
C ALA A 154 6.97 -0.34 -15.73
N ILE A 155 5.63 -0.41 -15.61
CA ILE A 155 4.96 -1.57 -15.02
C ILE A 155 5.17 -2.84 -15.85
N TYR A 156 5.14 -2.73 -17.19
CA TYR A 156 5.39 -3.87 -18.06
C TYR A 156 6.85 -4.33 -18.08
N SER A 157 7.78 -3.45 -17.75
CA SER A 157 9.23 -3.73 -17.77
C SER A 157 9.75 -4.24 -16.42
N ALA A 158 9.02 -3.95 -15.35
CA ALA A 158 9.33 -4.40 -13.99
C ALA A 158 8.85 -5.84 -13.76
#